data_ef7cd447a21cd2ebc221592d0de4ed89
#
_entry.id   ef7cd447a21cd2ebc221592d0de4ed89
#
_cell.length_a   1.000
_cell.length_b   1.000
_cell.length_c   1.000
_cell.angle_alpha   90.00
_cell.angle_beta   90.00
_cell.angle_gamma   90.00
#
_symmetry.space_group_name_H-M   'P 1'
#
loop_
_entity.id
_entity.type
_entity.pdbx_description
1 polymer ?
#
loop_
_entity_poly.entity_id
_entity_poly.type
_entity_poly.pdbx_seq_one_letter_code
_entity_poly.pdbx_strand_id
1 'polypeptide(L)'
;MNNKNNYQPWLQAVLTIAKHYRIEPSEERIRLQLDWNPNQNVDDILALITRQVGMSMRKSAFTKDLINPWRLPVVVEFHDGQVGVVEKVDAEGNANIQLSGDQGLAQTLTLDVLQSNIRHVYILRPEKSVPDARVDEYIKPYESSWFWTIVLRDWKRYVDVMFGSMIANILA
;
A
#
# COMPACT_ATOMS: atom_id res chain seq x y z
N MET A 1 21.68 -14.19 25.50
CA MET A 1 20.32 -13.66 25.28
C MET A 1 19.87 -14.10 23.89
N ASN A 2 18.76 -14.79 23.82
CA ASN A 2 18.32 -15.59 22.66
C ASN A 2 18.00 -14.74 21.42
N ASN A 3 18.86 -14.79 20.43
CA ASN A 3 18.71 -14.11 19.13
C ASN A 3 17.72 -14.85 18.18
N LYS A 4 16.95 -15.80 18.70
CA LYS A 4 16.05 -16.65 17.89
C LYS A 4 14.73 -15.98 17.43
N ASN A 5 14.40 -14.79 17.92
CA ASN A 5 13.09 -14.17 17.67
C ASN A 5 13.16 -12.75 17.08
N ASN A 6 14.26 -12.35 16.45
CA ASN A 6 14.42 -11.00 15.95
C ASN A 6 13.50 -10.66 14.74
N TYR A 7 12.95 -11.67 14.06
CA TYR A 7 12.00 -11.46 12.95
C TYR A 7 10.54 -11.31 13.41
N GLN A 8 10.23 -11.71 14.65
CA GLN A 8 8.85 -11.73 15.16
C GLN A 8 8.16 -10.35 15.10
N PRO A 9 8.82 -9.24 15.51
CA PRO A 9 8.23 -7.91 15.38
C PRO A 9 7.93 -7.54 13.93
N TRP A 10 8.82 -7.89 13.01
CA TRP A 10 8.66 -7.65 11.59
C TRP A 10 7.50 -8.45 10.99
N LEU A 11 7.40 -9.73 11.36
CA LEU A 11 6.28 -10.57 10.94
C LEU A 11 4.94 -9.99 11.39
N GLN A 12 4.83 -9.57 12.65
CA GLN A 12 3.61 -8.95 13.18
C GLN A 12 3.28 -7.65 12.44
N ALA A 13 4.28 -6.79 12.17
CA ALA A 13 4.07 -5.55 11.43
C ALA A 13 3.56 -5.82 10.01
N VAL A 14 4.14 -6.80 9.29
CA VAL A 14 3.67 -7.18 7.95
C VAL A 14 2.26 -7.74 7.99
N LEU A 15 1.94 -8.60 8.96
CA LEU A 15 0.59 -9.17 9.12
C LEU A 15 -0.45 -8.09 9.44
N THR A 16 -0.09 -7.09 10.25
CA THR A 16 -0.97 -5.94 10.56
C THR A 16 -1.31 -5.16 9.29
N ILE A 17 -0.30 -4.87 8.45
CA ILE A 17 -0.54 -4.18 7.17
C ILE A 17 -1.32 -5.08 6.20
N ALA A 18 -1.02 -6.39 6.13
CA ALA A 18 -1.75 -7.32 5.28
C ALA A 18 -3.25 -7.33 5.62
N LYS A 19 -3.60 -7.36 6.90
CA LYS A 19 -4.98 -7.27 7.37
C LYS A 19 -5.65 -5.96 6.94
N HIS A 20 -4.93 -4.84 6.99
CA HIS A 20 -5.45 -3.56 6.51
C HIS A 20 -5.87 -3.64 5.03
N TYR A 21 -5.10 -4.35 4.21
CA TYR A 21 -5.42 -4.60 2.79
C TYR A 21 -6.33 -5.82 2.56
N ARG A 22 -6.90 -6.40 3.63
CA ARG A 22 -7.77 -7.60 3.56
C ARG A 22 -7.06 -8.82 2.97
N ILE A 23 -5.77 -8.90 3.14
CA ILE A 23 -4.97 -10.08 2.82
C ILE A 23 -4.87 -10.89 4.11
N GLU A 24 -5.30 -12.15 4.08
CA GLU A 24 -5.25 -13.07 5.23
C GLU A 24 -4.20 -14.16 4.99
N PRO A 25 -2.92 -13.86 5.21
CA PRO A 25 -1.87 -14.87 5.07
C PRO A 25 -1.88 -15.84 6.26
N SER A 26 -1.53 -17.10 6.02
CA SER A 26 -1.31 -18.05 7.10
C SER A 26 0.03 -17.77 7.78
N GLU A 27 -0.02 -17.28 9.02
CA GLU A 27 1.17 -17.02 9.83
C GLU A 27 2.02 -18.28 10.00
N GLU A 28 1.39 -19.44 10.23
CA GLU A 28 2.07 -20.72 10.38
C GLU A 28 2.85 -21.10 9.12
N ARG A 29 2.26 -20.90 7.94
CA ARG A 29 2.92 -21.17 6.66
C ARG A 29 4.16 -20.30 6.49
N ILE A 30 4.06 -19.02 6.84
CA ILE A 30 5.18 -18.08 6.75
C ILE A 30 6.28 -18.52 7.71
N ARG A 31 5.97 -18.86 8.96
CA ARG A 31 6.93 -19.33 9.95
C ARG A 31 7.66 -20.60 9.53
N LEU A 32 6.96 -21.55 8.90
CA LEU A 32 7.56 -22.80 8.42
C LEU A 32 8.52 -22.59 7.24
N GLN A 33 8.30 -21.55 6.44
CA GLN A 33 9.12 -21.24 5.28
C GLN A 33 10.28 -20.28 5.59
N LEU A 34 10.25 -19.66 6.77
CA LEU A 34 11.35 -18.82 7.25
C LEU A 34 12.48 -19.75 7.73
N ASP A 35 13.41 -20.03 6.81
CA ASP A 35 14.66 -20.70 7.16
C ASP A 35 15.55 -19.69 7.92
N TRP A 36 15.52 -19.80 9.24
CA TRP A 36 16.17 -18.83 10.12
C TRP A 36 17.70 -18.98 10.06
N ASN A 37 18.34 -18.02 9.43
CA ASN A 37 19.78 -17.85 9.52
C ASN A 37 20.10 -16.62 10.39
N PRO A 38 20.79 -16.77 11.54
CA PRO A 38 21.09 -15.64 12.44
C PRO A 38 21.97 -14.54 11.82
N ASN A 39 22.62 -14.83 10.70
CA ASN A 39 23.47 -13.88 9.97
C ASN A 39 22.73 -13.17 8.83
N GLN A 40 21.43 -13.42 8.67
CA GLN A 40 20.65 -12.83 7.59
C GLN A 40 20.29 -11.38 7.93
N ASN A 41 20.38 -10.50 6.91
CA ASN A 41 20.02 -9.10 7.07
C ASN A 41 18.50 -8.96 7.27
N VAL A 42 18.07 -8.01 8.10
CA VAL A 42 16.67 -7.71 8.35
C VAL A 42 15.92 -7.38 7.05
N ASP A 43 16.55 -6.65 6.13
CA ASP A 43 15.95 -6.28 4.85
C ASP A 43 15.63 -7.53 4.00
N ASP A 44 16.50 -8.56 4.03
CA ASP A 44 16.29 -9.81 3.28
C ASP A 44 15.15 -10.64 3.89
N ILE A 45 15.10 -10.70 5.23
CA ILE A 45 14.02 -11.38 5.95
C ILE A 45 12.68 -10.71 5.64
N LEU A 46 12.65 -9.38 5.71
CA LEU A 46 11.45 -8.61 5.46
C LEU A 46 10.99 -8.75 4.01
N ALA A 47 11.92 -8.74 3.04
CA ALA A 47 11.62 -8.99 1.64
C ALA A 47 11.03 -10.38 1.41
N LEU A 48 11.55 -11.40 2.12
CA LEU A 48 11.02 -12.76 2.04
C LEU A 48 9.59 -12.84 2.60
N ILE A 49 9.36 -12.27 3.79
CA ILE A 49 8.03 -12.26 4.42
C ILE A 49 7.02 -11.54 3.53
N THR A 50 7.37 -10.35 3.03
CA THR A 50 6.47 -9.54 2.19
C THR A 50 6.10 -10.24 0.90
N ARG A 51 7.06 -10.90 0.25
CA ARG A 51 6.83 -11.68 -0.97
C ARG A 51 5.88 -12.86 -0.72
N GLN A 52 6.03 -13.56 0.41
CA GLN A 52 5.14 -14.68 0.77
C GLN A 52 3.70 -14.24 1.03
N VAL A 53 3.53 -13.00 1.50
CA VAL A 53 2.22 -12.37 1.72
C VAL A 53 1.64 -11.78 0.42
N GLY A 54 2.39 -11.76 -0.68
CA GLY A 54 1.96 -11.13 -1.94
C GLY A 54 2.02 -9.61 -1.88
N MET A 55 3.00 -9.07 -1.16
CA MET A 55 3.21 -7.63 -1.01
C MET A 55 4.58 -7.23 -1.55
N SER A 56 4.67 -6.03 -2.08
CA SER A 56 5.94 -5.37 -2.42
C SER A 56 6.39 -4.48 -1.26
N MET A 57 7.69 -4.34 -1.10
CA MET A 57 8.32 -3.53 -0.07
C MET A 57 9.25 -2.48 -0.68
N ARG A 58 9.20 -1.28 -0.12
CA ARG A 58 10.16 -0.21 -0.43
C ARG A 58 10.66 0.41 0.87
N LYS A 59 11.98 0.39 1.06
CA LYS A 59 12.67 1.07 2.16
C LYS A 59 12.92 2.53 1.80
N SER A 60 12.71 3.44 2.74
CA SER A 60 12.95 4.87 2.58
C SER A 60 13.47 5.48 3.88
N ALA A 61 14.19 6.59 3.78
CA ALA A 61 14.45 7.43 4.93
C ALA A 61 13.15 8.12 5.36
N PHE A 62 13.06 8.48 6.64
CA PHE A 62 11.89 9.20 7.14
C PHE A 62 11.82 10.61 6.54
N THR A 63 10.65 10.95 5.99
CA THR A 63 10.26 12.31 5.62
C THR A 63 8.83 12.54 6.06
N LYS A 64 8.49 13.75 6.51
CA LYS A 64 7.12 14.07 6.96
C LYS A 64 6.06 13.76 5.89
N ASP A 65 6.41 13.92 4.62
CA ASP A 65 5.53 13.63 3.48
C ASP A 65 5.18 12.13 3.33
N LEU A 66 5.98 11.24 3.92
CA LEU A 66 5.69 9.80 3.90
C LEU A 66 4.56 9.43 4.85
N ILE A 67 4.40 10.21 5.93
CA ILE A 67 3.34 10.02 6.92
C ILE A 67 2.16 10.91 6.56
N ASN A 68 1.54 10.59 5.45
CA ASN A 68 0.36 11.24 4.92
C ASN A 68 -0.81 10.23 4.95
N PRO A 69 -2.06 10.62 5.26
CA PRO A 69 -3.22 9.72 5.28
C PRO A 69 -3.37 8.84 4.03
N TRP A 70 -2.94 9.33 2.86
CA TRP A 70 -2.99 8.57 1.60
C TRP A 70 -1.89 7.51 1.45
N ARG A 71 -0.83 7.60 2.25
CA ARG A 71 0.31 6.68 2.20
C ARG A 71 0.33 5.69 3.36
N LEU A 72 -0.48 5.90 4.36
CA LEU A 72 -0.62 4.99 5.49
C LEU A 72 -1.41 3.73 5.09
N PRO A 73 -1.20 2.61 5.76
CA PRO A 73 -0.23 2.37 6.83
C PRO A 73 1.19 2.15 6.33
N VAL A 74 2.19 2.40 7.20
CA VAL A 74 3.62 2.14 6.94
C VAL A 74 4.28 1.49 8.16
N VAL A 75 5.30 0.65 7.94
CA VAL A 75 6.14 0.11 9.01
C VAL A 75 7.28 1.07 9.29
N VAL A 76 7.57 1.28 10.55
CA VAL A 76 8.66 2.12 11.02
C VAL A 76 9.62 1.31 11.90
N GLU A 77 10.91 1.51 11.68
CA GLU A 77 11.99 1.00 12.52
C GLU A 77 12.54 2.15 13.34
N PHE A 78 12.58 1.99 14.65
CA PHE A 78 13.14 2.96 15.57
C PHE A 78 14.65 2.75 15.77
N HIS A 79 15.34 3.77 16.28
CA HIS A 79 16.79 3.70 16.57
C HIS A 79 17.15 2.66 17.65
N ASP A 80 16.23 2.37 18.55
CA ASP A 80 16.37 1.33 19.59
C ASP A 80 16.11 -0.09 19.07
N GLY A 81 15.79 -0.24 17.78
CA GLY A 81 15.49 -1.52 17.14
C GLY A 81 14.05 -2.00 17.30
N GLN A 82 13.18 -1.21 17.92
CA GLN A 82 11.75 -1.50 17.94
C GLN A 82 11.14 -1.32 16.56
N VAL A 83 10.05 -2.05 16.30
CA VAL A 83 9.30 -1.99 15.05
C VAL A 83 7.86 -1.63 15.37
N GLY A 84 7.29 -0.72 14.60
CA GLY A 84 5.90 -0.32 14.76
C GLY A 84 5.21 -0.11 13.41
N VAL A 85 3.89 -0.03 13.45
CA VAL A 85 3.06 0.33 12.30
C VAL A 85 2.36 1.65 12.58
N VAL A 86 2.60 2.63 11.73
CA VAL A 86 1.82 3.89 11.75
C VAL A 86 0.55 3.67 10.95
N GLU A 87 -0.59 3.67 11.62
CA GLU A 87 -1.88 3.38 10.98
C GLU A 87 -2.58 4.64 10.51
N LYS A 88 -2.56 5.68 11.32
CA LYS A 88 -3.30 6.93 11.07
C LYS A 88 -2.53 8.13 11.57
N VAL A 89 -2.80 9.27 10.97
CA VAL A 89 -2.36 10.59 11.45
C VAL A 89 -3.59 11.48 11.49
N ASP A 90 -3.75 12.20 12.58
CA ASP A 90 -4.81 13.18 12.73
C ASP A 90 -4.46 14.53 12.06
N ALA A 91 -5.43 15.45 12.05
CA ALA A 91 -5.25 16.79 11.48
C ALA A 91 -4.27 17.65 12.30
N GLU A 92 -3.99 17.27 13.53
CA GLU A 92 -3.11 17.97 14.47
C GLU A 92 -1.65 17.48 14.36
N GLY A 93 -1.40 16.46 13.51
CA GLY A 93 -0.07 15.91 13.32
C GLY A 93 0.34 14.88 14.36
N ASN A 94 -0.62 14.25 15.06
CA ASN A 94 -0.34 13.13 15.93
C ASN A 94 -0.53 11.82 15.16
N ALA A 95 0.47 10.95 15.26
CA ALA A 95 0.44 9.64 14.62
C ALA A 95 0.04 8.56 15.62
N ASN A 96 -0.88 7.71 15.21
CA ASN A 96 -1.26 6.51 15.94
C ASN A 96 -0.35 5.36 15.49
N ILE A 97 0.42 4.81 16.43
CA ILE A 97 1.42 3.78 16.19
C ILE A 97 1.10 2.56 17.02
N GLN A 98 1.05 1.43 16.36
CA GLN A 98 1.00 0.13 17.01
C GLN A 98 2.41 -0.47 17.05
N LEU A 99 3.00 -0.58 18.23
CA LEU A 99 4.29 -1.24 18.40
C LEU A 99 4.13 -2.76 18.27
N SER A 100 5.05 -3.38 17.53
CA SER A 100 5.08 -4.83 17.39
C SER A 100 5.56 -5.46 18.71
N GLY A 101 4.71 -6.27 19.33
CA GLY A 101 4.98 -6.90 20.63
C GLY A 101 4.05 -6.40 21.75
N ASP A 102 3.43 -5.25 21.64
CA ASP A 102 2.55 -4.66 22.65
C ASP A 102 1.08 -5.11 22.54
N GLN A 103 0.84 -6.29 21.98
CA GLN A 103 -0.51 -6.91 21.92
C GLN A 103 -1.62 -5.98 21.37
N GLY A 104 -1.27 -5.08 20.46
CA GLY A 104 -2.23 -4.18 19.83
C GLY A 104 -2.48 -2.88 20.60
N LEU A 105 -1.68 -2.54 21.59
CA LEU A 105 -1.72 -1.23 22.24
C LEU A 105 -1.21 -0.17 21.25
N ALA A 106 -2.09 0.78 20.94
CA ALA A 106 -1.74 1.92 20.11
C ALA A 106 -1.23 3.07 20.98
N GLN A 107 -0.11 3.65 20.57
CA GLN A 107 0.46 4.84 21.17
C GLN A 107 0.29 6.02 20.22
N THR A 108 -0.02 7.19 20.77
CA THR A 108 -0.10 8.41 19.98
C THR A 108 1.15 9.24 20.20
N LEU A 109 1.90 9.50 19.12
CA LEU A 109 3.13 10.29 19.15
C LEU A 109 3.03 11.42 18.12
N THR A 110 3.63 12.57 18.45
CA THR A 110 3.72 13.69 17.50
C THR A 110 4.73 13.38 16.40
N LEU A 111 4.51 13.92 15.20
CA LEU A 111 5.41 13.70 14.05
C LEU A 111 6.85 14.17 14.32
N ASP A 112 7.04 15.19 15.16
CA ASP A 112 8.38 15.66 15.53
C ASP A 112 9.14 14.66 16.39
N VAL A 113 8.46 14.01 17.34
CA VAL A 113 9.02 12.92 18.16
C VAL A 113 9.34 11.70 17.29
N LEU A 114 8.47 11.42 16.33
CA LEU A 114 8.71 10.34 15.36
C LEU A 114 9.94 10.59 14.51
N GLN A 115 10.09 11.80 13.99
CA GLN A 115 11.22 12.18 13.15
C GLN A 115 12.57 11.97 13.84
N SER A 116 12.63 12.22 15.16
CA SER A 116 13.86 12.06 15.94
C SER A 116 14.18 10.60 16.28
N ASN A 117 13.17 9.72 16.32
CA ASN A 117 13.31 8.35 16.79
C ASN A 117 13.28 7.30 15.68
N ILE A 118 12.78 7.64 14.49
CA ILE A 118 12.68 6.70 13.35
C ILE A 118 14.00 6.64 12.59
N ARG A 119 14.49 5.40 12.41
CA ARG A 119 15.65 5.08 11.59
C ARG A 119 15.30 4.88 10.13
N HIS A 120 14.31 4.03 9.86
CA HIS A 120 13.83 3.71 8.50
C HIS A 120 12.31 3.57 8.45
N VAL A 121 11.77 3.85 7.27
CA VAL A 121 10.35 3.62 6.96
C VAL A 121 10.26 2.57 5.85
N TYR A 122 9.39 1.58 6.03
CA TYR A 122 9.12 0.56 5.05
C TYR A 122 7.69 0.69 4.58
N ILE A 123 7.53 0.95 3.29
CA ILE A 123 6.24 1.08 2.63
C ILE A 123 5.91 -0.26 2.03
N LEU A 124 4.84 -0.89 2.52
CA LEU A 124 4.33 -2.16 2.01
C LEU A 124 3.05 -1.91 1.23
N ARG A 125 2.96 -2.52 0.05
CA ARG A 125 1.76 -2.44 -0.79
C ARG A 125 1.47 -3.81 -1.39
N PRO A 126 0.20 -4.17 -1.61
CA PRO A 126 -0.15 -5.37 -2.35
C PRO A 126 0.56 -5.36 -3.71
N GLU A 127 1.21 -6.46 -4.06
CA GLU A 127 1.61 -6.66 -5.44
C GLU A 127 0.34 -6.69 -6.27
N LYS A 128 0.36 -5.98 -7.43
CA LYS A 128 -0.72 -6.14 -8.39
C LYS A 128 -0.75 -7.62 -8.73
N SER A 129 -1.79 -8.32 -8.29
CA SER A 129 -2.02 -9.69 -8.75
C SER A 129 -1.90 -9.68 -10.26
N VAL A 130 -1.18 -10.67 -10.80
CA VAL A 130 -1.23 -10.90 -12.26
C VAL A 130 -2.70 -10.95 -12.61
N PRO A 131 -3.19 -10.05 -13.48
CA PRO A 131 -4.60 -9.96 -13.77
C PRO A 131 -5.08 -11.35 -14.15
N ASP A 132 -6.11 -11.87 -13.47
CA ASP A 132 -6.76 -13.09 -13.93
C ASP A 132 -7.38 -12.76 -15.28
N ALA A 133 -6.92 -13.43 -16.34
CA ALA A 133 -7.41 -13.22 -17.70
C ALA A 133 -8.96 -13.29 -17.80
N ARG A 134 -9.61 -13.92 -16.82
CA ARG A 134 -11.08 -13.96 -16.71
C ARG A 134 -11.68 -12.68 -16.14
N VAL A 135 -10.94 -11.94 -15.32
CA VAL A 135 -11.40 -10.67 -14.71
C VAL A 135 -11.03 -9.50 -15.60
N ASP A 136 -9.92 -9.59 -16.33
CA ASP A 136 -9.45 -8.54 -17.25
C ASP A 136 -10.37 -8.32 -18.46
N GLU A 137 -11.16 -9.32 -18.82
CA GLU A 137 -12.17 -9.16 -19.87
C GLU A 137 -13.24 -8.13 -19.49
N TYR A 138 -13.43 -7.89 -18.18
CA TYR A 138 -14.42 -6.92 -17.65
C TYR A 138 -13.79 -5.60 -17.19
N ILE A 139 -12.51 -5.58 -16.81
CA ILE A 139 -11.81 -4.37 -16.36
C ILE A 139 -10.96 -3.85 -17.50
N LYS A 140 -11.57 -3.10 -18.41
CA LYS A 140 -10.79 -2.35 -19.40
C LYS A 140 -9.88 -1.36 -18.67
N PRO A 141 -8.57 -1.33 -18.98
CA PRO A 141 -7.69 -0.32 -18.42
C PRO A 141 -8.26 1.06 -18.74
N TYR A 142 -8.15 1.97 -17.76
CA TYR A 142 -8.55 3.36 -17.96
C TYR A 142 -7.74 3.97 -19.10
N GLU A 143 -8.37 4.16 -20.25
CA GLU A 143 -7.82 4.90 -21.38
C GLU A 143 -8.14 6.38 -21.18
N SER A 144 -7.11 7.21 -21.04
CA SER A 144 -7.28 8.66 -20.93
C SER A 144 -8.01 9.28 -22.14
N SER A 145 -8.06 8.53 -23.26
CA SER A 145 -8.73 8.91 -24.50
C SER A 145 -10.15 8.35 -24.65
N TRP A 146 -10.72 7.68 -23.62
CA TRP A 146 -12.02 7.01 -23.70
C TRP A 146 -13.13 7.94 -24.24
N PHE A 147 -13.12 9.21 -23.84
CA PHE A 147 -14.08 10.20 -24.27
C PHE A 147 -14.01 10.42 -25.80
N TRP A 148 -12.81 10.66 -26.31
CA TRP A 148 -12.60 10.87 -27.74
C TRP A 148 -12.90 9.62 -28.55
N THR A 149 -12.61 8.44 -28.04
CA THR A 149 -12.92 7.16 -28.68
C THR A 149 -14.43 7.00 -28.86
N ILE A 150 -15.24 7.38 -27.86
CA ILE A 150 -16.70 7.33 -27.93
C ILE A 150 -17.22 8.38 -28.91
N VAL A 151 -16.75 9.62 -28.83
CA VAL A 151 -17.17 10.71 -29.71
C VAL A 151 -16.86 10.39 -31.17
N LEU A 152 -15.65 9.93 -31.47
CA LEU A 152 -15.23 9.59 -32.83
C LEU A 152 -15.96 8.36 -33.40
N ARG A 153 -16.31 7.38 -32.55
CA ARG A 153 -17.07 6.20 -32.96
C ARG A 153 -18.45 6.56 -33.50
N ASP A 154 -19.11 7.53 -32.88
CA ASP A 154 -20.47 7.94 -33.26
C ASP A 154 -20.48 9.25 -34.07
N TRP A 155 -19.34 9.68 -34.63
CA TRP A 155 -19.17 10.92 -35.39
C TRP A 155 -20.23 11.11 -36.48
N LYS A 156 -20.56 10.05 -37.24
CA LYS A 156 -21.58 10.13 -38.29
C LYS A 156 -22.95 10.58 -37.77
N ARG A 157 -23.33 10.10 -36.59
CA ARG A 157 -24.61 10.49 -35.96
C ARG A 157 -24.61 11.96 -35.54
N TYR A 158 -23.50 12.46 -35.04
CA TYR A 158 -23.37 13.87 -34.68
C TYR A 158 -23.45 14.77 -35.91
N VAL A 159 -22.86 14.38 -37.02
CA VAL A 159 -22.92 15.08 -38.28
C VAL A 159 -24.37 15.12 -38.82
N ASP A 160 -25.08 13.99 -38.80
CA ASP A 160 -26.48 13.92 -39.24
C ASP A 160 -27.40 14.83 -38.41
N VAL A 161 -27.23 14.84 -37.08
CA VAL A 161 -28.00 15.73 -36.19
C VAL A 161 -27.68 17.19 -36.46
N MET A 162 -26.42 17.53 -36.68
CA MET A 162 -25.96 18.88 -36.96
C MET A 162 -26.58 19.41 -38.30
N PHE A 163 -26.56 18.58 -39.35
CA PHE A 163 -27.19 18.92 -40.64
C PHE A 163 -28.69 19.05 -40.52
N GLY A 164 -29.36 18.13 -39.82
CA GLY A 164 -30.80 18.20 -39.57
C GLY A 164 -31.19 19.48 -38.82
N SER A 165 -30.45 19.85 -37.79
CA SER A 165 -30.66 21.09 -37.05
C SER A 165 -30.42 22.34 -37.90
N MET A 166 -29.40 22.33 -38.76
CA MET A 166 -29.11 23.43 -39.64
C MET A 166 -30.24 23.65 -40.68
N ILE A 167 -30.73 22.56 -41.29
CA ILE A 167 -31.86 22.63 -42.25
C ILE A 167 -33.12 23.14 -41.55
N ALA A 168 -33.43 22.65 -40.35
CA ALA A 168 -34.57 23.12 -39.59
C ALA A 168 -34.52 24.62 -39.28
N ASN A 169 -33.36 25.15 -38.96
CA ASN A 169 -33.16 26.58 -38.70
C ASN A 169 -33.23 27.47 -39.96
N ILE A 170 -32.92 26.92 -41.16
CA ILE A 170 -33.00 27.67 -42.40
C ILE A 170 -34.47 27.74 -42.91
N LEU A 171 -35.28 26.72 -42.61
CA LEU A 171 -36.66 26.61 -43.04
C LEU A 171 -37.68 27.27 -42.09
N ALA A 172 -37.25 27.65 -40.89
CA ALA A 172 -38.04 28.37 -39.89
C ALA A 172 -37.89 29.89 -40.06
#